data_308fc6c66e607b10539492a093d1268b
#
_entry.id   308fc6c66e607b10539492a093d1268b
#
_cell.length_a   1.000
_cell.length_b   1.000
_cell.length_c   1.000
_cell.angle_alpha   90.00
_cell.angle_beta   90.00
_cell.angle_gamma   90.00
#
_symmetry.space_group_name_H-M   'P 1'
#
loop_
_entity.id
_entity.type
_entity.pdbx_description
1 polymer ?
#
loop_
_entity_poly.entity_id
_entity_poly.type
_entity_poly.pdbx_seq_one_letter_code
_entity_poly.pdbx_strand_id
1 'polypeptide(L)'
;MRRLAQLLVLLSLSLPGPAEPAGRAGEFDYYVLALSWNAAWCAAQGDARDAAQCEPQHEIGFTLHGLWPQYLDGWPEYCTTAQRDPSRIETAAMDDLMHSRGLAWYQWEKHGRCSGLDPAVYFALARQAWEMVARPEMLRRIVKPLRLAPRVIEQAFIDSNPGLKPDGVTVTCRDRMIREVRICLTKNLAPRLCTGATARDCAVSDPLFPPMR
;
A
#
# COMPACT_ATOMS: atom_id res chain seq x y z
N MET A 1 44.24 -4.00 56.21
CA MET A 1 43.14 -3.06 56.06
C MET A 1 42.83 -2.95 54.56
N ARG A 2 41.85 -3.78 54.05
CA ARG A 2 41.41 -3.79 52.65
C ARG A 2 40.17 -2.93 52.56
N ARG A 3 40.23 -1.82 51.81
CA ARG A 3 39.09 -0.98 51.52
C ARG A 3 38.32 -1.58 50.30
N LEU A 4 37.11 -2.07 50.52
CA LEU A 4 36.15 -2.45 49.46
C LEU A 4 35.60 -1.13 48.86
N ALA A 5 35.87 -0.89 47.59
CA ALA A 5 35.19 0.15 46.81
C ALA A 5 33.88 -0.45 46.30
N GLN A 6 32.75 0.07 46.77
CA GLN A 6 31.42 -0.26 46.21
C GLN A 6 31.21 0.54 44.94
N LEU A 7 31.14 -0.15 43.80
CA LEU A 7 30.69 0.40 42.53
C LEU A 7 29.15 0.53 42.55
N LEU A 8 28.65 1.77 42.59
CA LEU A 8 27.25 2.08 42.37
C LEU A 8 26.98 2.05 40.85
N VAL A 9 26.34 1.01 40.37
CA VAL A 9 25.80 0.95 39.00
C VAL A 9 24.50 1.75 38.97
N LEU A 10 24.54 2.95 38.40
CA LEU A 10 23.38 3.77 38.10
C LEU A 10 22.62 3.14 36.89
N LEU A 11 21.53 2.44 37.16
CA LEU A 11 20.63 1.93 36.16
C LEU A 11 19.79 3.12 35.61
N SER A 12 20.18 3.67 34.47
CA SER A 12 19.39 4.70 33.78
C SER A 12 18.11 4.07 33.22
N LEU A 13 16.97 4.30 33.87
CA LEU A 13 15.66 4.02 33.29
C LEU A 13 15.41 5.02 32.15
N SER A 14 15.52 4.54 30.90
CA SER A 14 15.06 5.29 29.75
C SER A 14 13.54 5.34 29.80
N LEU A 15 12.96 6.48 30.11
CA LEU A 15 11.52 6.71 29.94
C LEU A 15 11.21 6.65 28.44
N PRO A 16 10.14 5.93 28.02
CA PRO A 16 9.69 6.00 26.64
C PRO A 16 9.36 7.46 26.32
N GLY A 17 9.95 7.98 25.24
CA GLY A 17 9.63 9.31 24.73
C GLY A 17 8.13 9.40 24.39
N PRO A 18 7.54 10.61 24.36
CA PRO A 18 6.17 10.79 23.93
C PRO A 18 6.00 10.15 22.54
N ALA A 19 4.98 9.30 22.40
CA ALA A 19 4.60 8.76 21.10
C ALA A 19 4.36 9.95 20.15
N GLU A 20 4.96 9.92 18.95
CA GLU A 20 4.67 10.94 17.94
C GLU A 20 3.15 11.04 17.77
N PRO A 21 2.59 12.26 17.74
CA PRO A 21 1.15 12.43 17.63
C PRO A 21 0.70 11.76 16.32
N ALA A 22 -0.27 10.86 16.41
CA ALA A 22 -0.97 10.34 15.25
C ALA A 22 -1.38 11.54 14.36
N GLY A 23 -1.19 11.42 13.03
CA GLY A 23 -1.52 12.50 12.10
C GLY A 23 -2.96 12.98 12.29
N ARG A 24 -3.26 14.22 11.90
CA ARG A 24 -4.63 14.75 11.95
C ARG A 24 -5.40 14.36 10.71
N ALA A 25 -6.63 13.90 10.91
CA ALA A 25 -7.55 13.60 9.82
C ALA A 25 -7.78 14.83 8.93
N GLY A 26 -7.65 14.64 7.60
CA GLY A 26 -7.80 15.71 6.60
C GLY A 26 -6.52 16.49 6.29
N GLU A 27 -5.50 16.40 7.15
CA GLU A 27 -4.20 17.05 6.94
C GLU A 27 -3.25 16.10 6.21
N PHE A 28 -3.17 16.20 4.91
CA PHE A 28 -2.26 15.45 4.04
C PHE A 28 -2.13 16.18 2.70
N ASP A 29 -1.16 15.79 1.86
CA ASP A 29 -0.86 16.50 0.62
C ASP A 29 -1.46 15.82 -0.61
N TYR A 30 -1.44 14.48 -0.67
CA TYR A 30 -1.86 13.71 -1.84
C TYR A 30 -2.23 12.27 -1.45
N TYR A 31 -2.73 11.50 -2.42
CA TYR A 31 -2.99 10.08 -2.28
C TYR A 31 -1.96 9.21 -3.01
N VAL A 32 -1.69 8.05 -2.46
CA VAL A 32 -1.10 6.91 -3.17
C VAL A 32 -2.19 5.86 -3.37
N LEU A 33 -2.48 5.54 -4.62
CA LEU A 33 -3.22 4.34 -4.99
C LEU A 33 -2.23 3.16 -5.01
N ALA A 34 -2.40 2.21 -4.10
CA ALA A 34 -1.56 1.03 -4.00
C ALA A 34 -2.28 -0.19 -4.60
N LEU A 35 -1.64 -0.85 -5.56
CA LEU A 35 -2.13 -2.01 -6.28
C LEU A 35 -1.21 -3.19 -6.00
N SER A 36 -1.69 -4.19 -5.27
CA SER A 36 -0.93 -5.42 -5.01
C SER A 36 -1.00 -6.37 -6.18
N TRP A 37 0.13 -6.99 -6.55
CA TRP A 37 0.14 -8.13 -7.44
C TRP A 37 -0.24 -9.40 -6.66
N ASN A 38 -1.44 -9.94 -6.92
CA ASN A 38 -2.02 -11.00 -6.11
C ASN A 38 -1.13 -12.24 -6.00
N ALA A 39 -0.56 -12.71 -7.11
CA ALA A 39 0.30 -13.89 -7.12
C ALA A 39 1.53 -13.74 -6.21
N ALA A 40 2.12 -12.54 -6.11
CA ALA A 40 3.23 -12.25 -5.21
C ALA A 40 2.80 -12.19 -3.74
N TRP A 41 1.59 -11.68 -3.47
CA TRP A 41 1.02 -11.72 -2.13
C TRP A 41 0.72 -13.16 -1.69
N CYS A 42 0.17 -13.97 -2.59
CA CYS A 42 -0.10 -15.38 -2.34
C CYS A 42 1.18 -16.13 -1.98
N ALA A 43 2.22 -16.02 -2.80
CA ALA A 43 3.51 -16.66 -2.55
C ALA A 43 4.16 -16.22 -1.22
N ALA A 44 3.96 -14.97 -0.81
CA ALA A 44 4.57 -14.44 0.40
C ALA A 44 3.77 -14.72 1.69
N GLN A 45 2.45 -14.80 1.61
CA GLN A 45 1.58 -14.85 2.79
C GLN A 45 0.30 -15.66 2.60
N GLY A 46 -0.31 -15.58 1.41
CA GLY A 46 -1.65 -16.09 1.16
C GLY A 46 -1.72 -17.61 1.22
N ASP A 47 -0.74 -18.30 0.65
CA ASP A 47 -0.67 -19.77 0.63
C ASP A 47 -0.56 -20.36 2.04
N ALA A 48 0.25 -19.75 2.90
CA ALA A 48 0.39 -20.17 4.29
C ALA A 48 -0.87 -19.93 5.14
N ARG A 49 -1.86 -19.23 4.58
CA ARG A 49 -3.14 -18.89 5.25
C ARG A 49 -4.35 -19.53 4.56
N ASP A 50 -4.11 -20.39 3.58
CA ASP A 50 -5.18 -20.98 2.74
C ASP A 50 -6.18 -19.91 2.24
N ALA A 51 -5.65 -18.76 1.80
CA ALA A 51 -6.47 -17.64 1.38
C ALA A 51 -7.17 -17.96 0.05
N ALA A 52 -8.50 -17.88 0.01
CA ALA A 52 -9.31 -18.23 -1.15
C ALA A 52 -8.88 -17.50 -2.44
N GLN A 53 -8.45 -16.23 -2.34
CA GLN A 53 -7.93 -15.49 -3.49
C GLN A 53 -6.64 -16.07 -4.10
N CYS A 54 -6.01 -17.06 -3.46
CA CYS A 54 -4.80 -17.71 -3.93
C CYS A 54 -5.09 -19.01 -4.69
N GLU A 55 -6.33 -19.43 -4.77
CA GLU A 55 -6.74 -20.59 -5.53
C GLU A 55 -6.55 -20.31 -7.03
N PRO A 56 -5.86 -21.22 -7.78
CA PRO A 56 -5.46 -20.96 -9.18
C PRO A 56 -6.60 -20.63 -10.15
N GLN A 57 -7.81 -21.10 -9.86
CA GLN A 57 -8.97 -20.88 -10.73
C GLN A 57 -9.48 -19.44 -10.75
N HIS A 58 -9.03 -18.59 -9.82
CA HIS A 58 -9.52 -17.21 -9.75
C HIS A 58 -8.80 -16.25 -10.71
N GLU A 59 -7.60 -16.60 -11.17
CA GLU A 59 -6.81 -15.79 -12.13
C GLU A 59 -6.74 -14.30 -11.76
N ILE A 60 -6.55 -14.01 -10.46
CA ILE A 60 -6.51 -12.66 -9.94
C ILE A 60 -5.17 -12.00 -10.28
N GLY A 61 -5.23 -10.86 -10.93
CA GLY A 61 -4.08 -10.02 -11.26
C GLY A 61 -3.77 -9.00 -10.16
N PHE A 62 -3.89 -7.72 -10.49
CA PHE A 62 -3.81 -6.65 -9.49
C PHE A 62 -5.06 -6.59 -8.62
N THR A 63 -4.86 -6.34 -7.33
CA THR A 63 -5.93 -6.08 -6.36
C THR A 63 -5.73 -4.71 -5.73
N LEU A 64 -6.80 -4.08 -5.28
CA LEU A 64 -6.68 -2.83 -4.53
C LEU A 64 -6.10 -3.11 -3.14
N HIS A 65 -4.89 -2.61 -2.86
CA HIS A 65 -4.37 -2.64 -1.50
C HIS A 65 -4.98 -1.51 -0.67
N GLY A 66 -5.01 -0.29 -1.23
CA GLY A 66 -5.62 0.87 -0.58
C GLY A 66 -5.40 2.17 -1.32
N LEU A 67 -6.06 3.23 -0.80
CA LEU A 67 -5.85 4.61 -1.20
C LEU A 67 -5.32 5.38 0.02
N TRP A 68 -4.04 5.73 0.02
CA TRP A 68 -3.34 6.17 1.21
C TRP A 68 -3.03 7.67 1.19
N PRO A 69 -3.56 8.47 2.14
CA PRO A 69 -3.09 9.83 2.36
C PRO A 69 -1.57 9.87 2.59
N GLN A 70 -0.90 10.84 2.01
CA GLN A 70 0.55 11.04 2.12
C GLN A 70 0.88 12.49 2.42
N TYR A 71 1.96 12.73 3.14
CA TYR A 71 2.66 14.02 3.15
C TYR A 71 3.67 14.10 2.00
N LEU A 72 4.20 15.27 1.72
CA LEU A 72 5.32 15.41 0.78
C LEU A 72 6.53 14.60 1.24
N ASP A 73 6.72 14.45 2.55
CA ASP A 73 7.66 13.53 3.18
C ASP A 73 6.97 12.73 4.28
N GLY A 74 6.96 11.39 4.15
CA GLY A 74 6.25 10.49 5.05
C GLY A 74 4.74 10.40 4.79
N TRP A 75 4.03 9.87 5.76
CA TRP A 75 2.57 9.63 5.66
C TRP A 75 1.91 9.66 7.05
N PRO A 76 0.65 10.11 7.13
CA PRO A 76 -0.15 9.95 8.33
C PRO A 76 -0.68 8.50 8.43
N GLU A 77 -0.73 7.97 9.64
CA GLU A 77 -1.39 6.70 9.91
C GLU A 77 -2.11 6.71 11.25
N TYR A 78 -3.14 5.89 11.39
CA TYR A 78 -3.94 5.75 12.62
C TYR A 78 -4.46 7.08 13.17
N CYS A 79 -4.82 8.01 12.29
CA CYS A 79 -5.23 9.37 12.68
C CYS A 79 -6.43 9.36 13.61
N THR A 80 -6.44 10.30 14.57
CA THR A 80 -7.63 10.62 15.33
C THR A 80 -8.63 11.34 14.41
N THR A 81 -9.86 10.83 14.34
CA THR A 81 -10.94 11.38 13.52
C THR A 81 -12.25 11.43 14.30
N ALA A 82 -13.12 12.37 13.96
CA ALA A 82 -14.51 12.42 14.45
C ALA A 82 -15.44 11.52 13.60
N GLN A 83 -14.95 10.95 12.49
CA GLN A 83 -15.74 10.06 11.65
C GLN A 83 -15.98 8.73 12.36
N ARG A 84 -17.13 8.12 12.10
CA ARG A 84 -17.46 6.77 12.57
C ARG A 84 -16.54 5.72 11.91
N ASP A 85 -16.51 4.55 12.48
CA ASP A 85 -15.92 3.40 11.79
C ASP A 85 -16.87 2.83 10.71
N PRO A 86 -16.34 2.12 9.70
CA PRO A 86 -17.15 1.52 8.66
C PRO A 86 -18.02 0.41 9.20
N SER A 87 -19.19 0.27 8.62
CA SER A 87 -20.05 -0.89 8.86
C SER A 87 -19.49 -2.14 8.17
N ARG A 88 -19.99 -3.32 8.56
CA ARG A 88 -19.67 -4.58 7.88
C ARG A 88 -20.14 -4.61 6.42
N ILE A 89 -21.19 -3.86 6.09
CA ILE A 89 -21.69 -3.74 4.70
C ILE A 89 -20.70 -2.94 3.86
N GLU A 90 -20.16 -1.83 4.38
CA GLU A 90 -19.20 -0.99 3.67
C GLU A 90 -17.87 -1.72 3.43
N THR A 91 -17.37 -2.44 4.41
CA THR A 91 -16.15 -3.25 4.22
C THR A 91 -16.38 -4.44 3.29
N ALA A 92 -17.57 -5.06 3.33
CA ALA A 92 -17.94 -6.13 2.42
C ALA A 92 -18.10 -5.65 0.96
N ALA A 93 -18.52 -4.40 0.76
CA ALA A 93 -18.61 -3.80 -0.56
C ALA A 93 -17.26 -3.60 -1.27
N MET A 94 -16.14 -3.76 -0.55
CA MET A 94 -14.78 -3.69 -1.11
C MET A 94 -14.20 -5.07 -1.45
N ASP A 95 -14.93 -6.15 -1.20
CA ASP A 95 -14.44 -7.52 -1.35
C ASP A 95 -14.12 -7.90 -2.81
N ASP A 96 -14.83 -7.31 -3.76
CA ASP A 96 -14.58 -7.46 -5.21
C ASP A 96 -13.23 -6.87 -5.66
N LEU A 97 -12.70 -5.88 -4.95
CA LEU A 97 -11.43 -5.21 -5.27
C LEU A 97 -10.27 -5.63 -4.38
N MET A 98 -10.55 -5.85 -3.10
CA MET A 98 -9.54 -6.14 -2.07
C MET A 98 -9.45 -7.63 -1.73
N HIS A 99 -10.45 -8.41 -2.11
CA HIS A 99 -10.61 -9.84 -1.78
C HIS A 99 -10.53 -10.15 -0.27
N SER A 100 -10.79 -9.16 0.58
CA SER A 100 -10.77 -9.32 2.03
C SER A 100 -11.47 -8.15 2.74
N ARG A 101 -12.56 -8.45 3.45
CA ARG A 101 -13.26 -7.49 4.33
C ARG A 101 -12.38 -7.04 5.48
N GLY A 102 -11.52 -7.93 5.98
CA GLY A 102 -10.56 -7.61 7.04
C GLY A 102 -9.49 -6.64 6.55
N LEU A 103 -9.06 -6.75 5.27
CA LEU A 103 -8.16 -5.78 4.67
C LEU A 103 -8.84 -4.41 4.54
N ALA A 104 -10.08 -4.35 4.07
CA ALA A 104 -10.82 -3.08 3.97
C ALA A 104 -10.94 -2.38 5.32
N TRP A 105 -11.26 -3.12 6.40
CA TRP A 105 -11.26 -2.59 7.76
C TRP A 105 -9.89 -2.06 8.18
N TYR A 106 -8.83 -2.85 7.98
CA TYR A 106 -7.47 -2.44 8.33
C TYR A 106 -7.01 -1.19 7.55
N GLN A 107 -7.35 -1.12 6.26
CA GLN A 107 -7.02 0.04 5.42
C GLN A 107 -7.75 1.30 5.88
N TRP A 108 -8.99 1.19 6.33
CA TRP A 108 -9.68 2.29 6.97
C TRP A 108 -8.99 2.73 8.25
N GLU A 109 -8.74 1.78 9.15
CA GLU A 109 -8.14 2.07 10.45
C GLU A 109 -6.78 2.73 10.34
N LYS A 110 -5.93 2.24 9.45
CA LYS A 110 -4.57 2.73 9.28
C LYS A 110 -4.49 4.00 8.44
N HIS A 111 -5.21 4.06 7.34
CA HIS A 111 -5.07 5.10 6.31
C HIS A 111 -6.35 5.91 6.08
N GLY A 112 -7.49 5.26 5.98
CA GLY A 112 -8.76 5.89 5.63
C GLY A 112 -9.16 7.00 6.58
N ARG A 113 -9.00 6.80 7.88
CA ARG A 113 -9.25 7.82 8.91
C ARG A 113 -8.48 9.10 8.65
N CYS A 114 -7.27 9.00 8.12
CA CYS A 114 -6.40 10.13 7.85
C CYS A 114 -6.89 11.00 6.69
N SER A 115 -7.80 10.48 5.84
CA SER A 115 -8.43 11.29 4.80
C SER A 115 -9.37 12.36 5.33
N GLY A 116 -9.90 12.19 6.56
CA GLY A 116 -10.94 13.05 7.15
C GLY A 116 -12.34 12.81 6.57
N LEU A 117 -12.50 11.89 5.62
CA LEU A 117 -13.76 11.55 4.99
C LEU A 117 -14.57 10.57 5.85
N ASP A 118 -15.89 10.53 5.67
CA ASP A 118 -16.74 9.42 6.14
C ASP A 118 -16.31 8.12 5.43
N PRO A 119 -16.39 6.94 6.10
CA PRO A 119 -15.94 5.67 5.51
C PRO A 119 -16.60 5.33 4.18
N ALA A 120 -17.90 5.60 4.00
CA ALA A 120 -18.57 5.35 2.71
C ALA A 120 -17.97 6.21 1.60
N VAL A 121 -17.68 7.48 1.89
CA VAL A 121 -17.06 8.42 0.94
C VAL A 121 -15.61 8.00 0.63
N TYR A 122 -14.85 7.59 1.66
CA TYR A 122 -13.48 7.11 1.46
C TYR A 122 -13.43 5.85 0.58
N PHE A 123 -14.27 4.85 0.82
CA PHE A 123 -14.30 3.65 0.00
C PHE A 123 -14.80 3.92 -1.41
N ALA A 124 -15.78 4.82 -1.58
CA ALA A 124 -16.20 5.27 -2.91
C ALA A 124 -15.05 5.95 -3.68
N LEU A 125 -14.28 6.80 -3.00
CA LEU A 125 -13.10 7.46 -3.58
C LEU A 125 -12.00 6.45 -3.94
N ALA A 126 -11.76 5.44 -3.08
CA ALA A 126 -10.80 4.39 -3.35
C ALA A 126 -11.22 3.52 -4.57
N ARG A 127 -12.51 3.23 -4.70
CA ARG A 127 -13.08 2.55 -5.88
C ARG A 127 -12.93 3.41 -7.13
N GLN A 128 -13.25 4.68 -7.06
CA GLN A 128 -13.07 5.61 -8.17
C GLN A 128 -11.61 5.67 -8.63
N ALA A 129 -10.66 5.77 -7.71
CA ALA A 129 -9.23 5.75 -8.03
C ALA A 129 -8.82 4.43 -8.72
N TRP A 130 -9.35 3.30 -8.25
CA TRP A 130 -9.16 2.00 -8.90
C TRP A 130 -9.71 1.96 -10.33
N GLU A 131 -10.92 2.46 -10.54
CA GLU A 131 -11.59 2.44 -11.85
C GLU A 131 -10.91 3.35 -12.87
N MET A 132 -10.37 4.48 -12.43
CA MET A 132 -9.67 5.44 -13.28
C MET A 132 -8.33 4.92 -13.82
N VAL A 133 -7.70 3.94 -13.17
CA VAL A 133 -6.39 3.42 -13.56
C VAL A 133 -6.54 2.11 -14.31
N ALA A 134 -6.19 2.08 -15.58
CA ALA A 134 -6.12 0.86 -16.38
C ALA A 134 -4.95 -0.02 -15.92
N ARG A 135 -5.22 -1.29 -15.62
CA ARG A 135 -4.19 -2.29 -15.31
C ARG A 135 -3.72 -2.91 -16.62
N PRO A 136 -2.41 -2.83 -16.94
CA PRO A 136 -1.89 -3.25 -18.25
C PRO A 136 -2.20 -4.72 -18.56
N GLU A 137 -2.93 -4.96 -19.63
CA GLU A 137 -3.35 -6.30 -20.03
C GLU A 137 -2.15 -7.20 -20.34
N MET A 138 -1.07 -6.64 -20.86
CA MET A 138 0.16 -7.40 -21.15
C MET A 138 0.75 -8.08 -19.91
N LEU A 139 0.60 -7.51 -18.72
CA LEU A 139 1.07 -8.11 -17.47
C LEU A 139 0.20 -9.31 -17.06
N ARG A 140 -1.09 -9.29 -17.39
CA ARG A 140 -2.02 -10.39 -17.13
C ARG A 140 -1.77 -11.59 -18.04
N ARG A 141 -1.18 -11.39 -19.22
CA ARG A 141 -0.88 -12.45 -20.19
C ARG A 141 0.42 -13.20 -19.89
N ILE A 142 1.11 -12.87 -18.83
CA ILE A 142 2.33 -13.55 -18.43
C ILE A 142 1.93 -14.90 -17.82
N VAL A 143 2.31 -15.98 -18.51
CA VAL A 143 1.95 -17.37 -18.14
C VAL A 143 3.10 -18.14 -17.48
N LYS A 144 4.29 -17.54 -17.41
CA LYS A 144 5.48 -18.12 -16.75
C LYS A 144 6.16 -17.06 -15.89
N PRO A 145 6.81 -17.45 -14.78
CA PRO A 145 7.59 -16.51 -13.99
C PRO A 145 8.64 -15.80 -14.85
N LEU A 146 8.66 -14.48 -14.80
CA LEU A 146 9.64 -13.64 -15.51
C LEU A 146 10.44 -12.81 -14.51
N ARG A 147 11.66 -12.43 -14.89
CA ARG A 147 12.42 -11.40 -14.22
C ARG A 147 12.27 -10.11 -15.02
N LEU A 148 11.67 -9.11 -14.40
CA LEU A 148 11.36 -7.83 -15.05
C LEU A 148 11.97 -6.68 -14.26
N ALA A 149 12.68 -5.79 -14.94
CA ALA A 149 13.09 -4.56 -14.32
C ALA A 149 11.84 -3.74 -13.89
N PRO A 150 11.83 -3.10 -12.72
CA PRO A 150 10.67 -2.31 -12.24
C PRO A 150 10.15 -1.34 -13.29
N ARG A 151 11.04 -0.62 -13.98
CA ARG A 151 10.71 0.33 -15.06
C ARG A 151 9.87 -0.26 -16.20
N VAL A 152 9.95 -1.58 -16.45
CA VAL A 152 9.13 -2.23 -17.50
C VAL A 152 7.66 -2.25 -17.07
N ILE A 153 7.40 -2.49 -15.79
CA ILE A 153 6.05 -2.49 -15.22
C ILE A 153 5.53 -1.05 -15.15
N GLU A 154 6.34 -0.11 -14.70
CA GLU A 154 6.00 1.33 -14.67
C GLU A 154 5.63 1.82 -16.06
N GLN A 155 6.46 1.52 -17.07
CA GLN A 155 6.21 1.90 -18.45
C GLN A 155 4.89 1.30 -18.97
N ALA A 156 4.60 0.04 -18.65
CA ALA A 156 3.33 -0.58 -19.04
C ALA A 156 2.12 0.16 -18.44
N PHE A 157 2.22 0.63 -17.18
CA PHE A 157 1.17 1.47 -16.57
C PHE A 157 1.07 2.84 -17.24
N ILE A 158 2.18 3.49 -17.55
CA ILE A 158 2.22 4.79 -18.22
C ILE A 158 1.59 4.68 -19.62
N ASP A 159 1.95 3.67 -20.38
CA ASP A 159 1.43 3.44 -21.74
C ASP A 159 -0.08 3.15 -21.74
N SER A 160 -0.58 2.53 -20.67
CA SER A 160 -2.00 2.20 -20.52
C SER A 160 -2.84 3.35 -19.95
N ASN A 161 -2.21 4.41 -19.43
CA ASN A 161 -2.89 5.49 -18.71
C ASN A 161 -2.38 6.86 -19.16
N PRO A 162 -3.00 7.48 -20.18
CA PRO A 162 -2.64 8.82 -20.61
C PRO A 162 -2.69 9.82 -19.45
N GLY A 163 -1.60 10.55 -19.23
CA GLY A 163 -1.46 11.50 -18.11
C GLY A 163 -0.61 11.00 -16.94
N LEU A 164 -0.38 9.71 -16.79
CA LEU A 164 0.68 9.22 -15.90
C LEU A 164 2.07 9.59 -16.46
N LYS A 165 2.98 9.88 -15.55
CA LYS A 165 4.38 10.22 -15.89
C LYS A 165 5.32 9.28 -15.13
N PRO A 166 6.57 9.11 -15.60
CA PRO A 166 7.54 8.20 -14.95
C PRO A 166 7.62 8.39 -13.44
N ASP A 167 7.80 9.60 -12.96
CA ASP A 167 7.92 9.89 -11.53
C ASP A 167 6.58 9.88 -10.76
N GLY A 168 5.49 9.52 -11.41
CA GLY A 168 4.15 9.39 -10.80
C GLY A 168 3.74 7.93 -10.54
N VAL A 169 4.55 6.98 -10.98
CA VAL A 169 4.34 5.53 -10.79
C VAL A 169 5.60 4.93 -10.20
N THR A 170 5.48 4.12 -9.18
CA THR A 170 6.61 3.40 -8.57
C THR A 170 6.25 1.94 -8.36
N VAL A 171 7.25 1.07 -8.45
CA VAL A 171 7.12 -0.37 -8.22
C VAL A 171 7.84 -0.73 -6.93
N THR A 172 7.20 -1.45 -6.05
CA THR A 172 7.84 -1.97 -4.85
C THR A 172 8.12 -3.47 -4.96
N CYS A 173 9.17 -3.93 -4.30
CA CYS A 173 9.50 -5.35 -4.21
C CYS A 173 9.88 -5.75 -2.79
N ARG A 174 9.74 -7.03 -2.52
CA ARG A 174 10.19 -7.66 -1.28
C ARG A 174 10.69 -9.07 -1.62
N ASP A 175 11.74 -9.52 -0.96
CA ASP A 175 12.31 -10.85 -1.17
C ASP A 175 12.60 -11.15 -2.67
N ARG A 176 13.12 -10.12 -3.37
CA ARG A 176 13.41 -10.16 -4.82
C ARG A 176 12.18 -10.42 -5.71
N MET A 177 10.97 -10.13 -5.23
CA MET A 177 9.71 -10.30 -5.96
C MET A 177 8.95 -8.97 -6.01
N ILE A 178 8.35 -8.65 -7.17
CA ILE A 178 7.45 -7.51 -7.32
C ILE A 178 6.26 -7.68 -6.38
N ARG A 179 5.93 -6.61 -5.65
CA ARG A 179 4.83 -6.63 -4.66
C ARG A 179 3.67 -5.74 -5.06
N GLU A 180 3.97 -4.48 -5.35
CA GLU A 180 2.96 -3.45 -5.58
C GLU A 180 3.39 -2.51 -6.67
N VAL A 181 2.40 -1.95 -7.35
CA VAL A 181 2.51 -0.72 -8.12
C VAL A 181 1.82 0.38 -7.31
N ARG A 182 2.47 1.51 -7.16
CA ARG A 182 1.97 2.69 -6.47
C ARG A 182 1.84 3.84 -7.44
N ILE A 183 0.70 4.50 -7.43
CA ILE A 183 0.39 5.61 -8.33
C ILE A 183 0.05 6.82 -7.47
N CYS A 184 0.75 7.92 -7.67
CA CYS A 184 0.56 9.14 -6.93
C CYS A 184 -0.51 10.00 -7.58
N LEU A 185 -1.51 10.38 -6.79
CA LEU A 185 -2.70 11.12 -7.22
C LEU A 185 -2.89 12.36 -6.35
N THR A 186 -3.34 13.45 -6.92
CA THR A 186 -3.80 14.61 -6.15
C THR A 186 -5.02 14.22 -5.28
N LYS A 187 -5.44 15.10 -4.37
CA LYS A 187 -6.68 14.90 -3.60
C LYS A 187 -7.92 14.71 -4.48
N ASN A 188 -7.90 15.25 -5.71
CA ASN A 188 -8.97 15.11 -6.71
C ASN A 188 -8.69 13.97 -7.71
N LEU A 189 -7.81 13.03 -7.36
CA LEU A 189 -7.43 11.85 -8.14
C LEU A 189 -6.75 12.14 -9.48
N ALA A 190 -6.33 13.37 -9.78
CA ALA A 190 -5.51 13.64 -10.96
C ALA A 190 -4.08 13.08 -10.76
N PRO A 191 -3.43 12.54 -11.81
CA PRO A 191 -2.05 12.09 -11.75
C PRO A 191 -1.09 13.19 -11.26
N ARG A 192 -0.13 12.83 -10.41
CA ARG A 192 0.93 13.72 -9.95
C ARG A 192 2.25 12.96 -9.77
N LEU A 193 3.35 13.69 -9.60
CA LEU A 193 4.63 13.09 -9.25
C LEU A 193 4.62 12.59 -7.80
N CYS A 194 5.27 11.45 -7.57
CA CYS A 194 5.54 10.91 -6.25
C CYS A 194 6.63 11.72 -5.55
N THR A 195 6.62 11.78 -4.23
CA THR A 195 7.61 12.49 -3.42
C THR A 195 8.06 11.67 -2.22
N GLY A 196 9.17 12.05 -1.61
CA GLY A 196 9.68 11.40 -0.39
C GLY A 196 9.86 9.88 -0.55
N ALA A 197 9.36 9.12 0.41
CA ALA A 197 9.48 7.66 0.43
C ALA A 197 8.68 6.96 -0.69
N THR A 198 7.61 7.59 -1.19
CA THR A 198 6.78 7.02 -2.26
C THR A 198 7.43 7.11 -3.65
N ALA A 199 8.43 7.97 -3.82
CA ALA A 199 9.23 8.06 -5.04
C ALA A 199 10.35 7.01 -5.13
N ARG A 200 10.46 6.11 -4.14
CA ARG A 200 11.50 5.09 -4.13
C ARG A 200 11.02 3.81 -4.78
N ASP A 201 11.70 3.43 -5.84
CA ASP A 201 11.47 2.16 -6.52
C ASP A 201 12.14 0.99 -5.83
N CYS A 202 11.77 -0.21 -6.30
CA CYS A 202 12.45 -1.43 -5.99
C CYS A 202 13.93 -1.36 -6.39
N ALA A 203 14.84 -1.54 -5.43
CA ALA A 203 16.27 -1.50 -5.66
C ALA A 203 16.81 -2.75 -6.39
N VAL A 204 16.00 -3.80 -6.57
CA VAL A 204 16.38 -5.02 -7.31
C VAL A 204 16.20 -4.77 -8.80
N SER A 205 17.26 -4.99 -9.59
CA SER A 205 17.25 -4.69 -11.03
C SER A 205 16.35 -5.66 -11.83
N ASP A 206 16.17 -6.88 -11.35
CA ASP A 206 15.48 -7.98 -12.02
C ASP A 206 14.59 -8.80 -11.07
N PRO A 207 13.68 -8.16 -10.30
CA PRO A 207 12.81 -8.89 -9.39
C PRO A 207 11.92 -9.88 -10.15
N LEU A 208 11.52 -10.95 -9.46
CA LEU A 208 10.61 -11.94 -9.99
C LEU A 208 9.20 -11.33 -10.12
N PHE A 209 8.59 -11.54 -11.27
CA PHE A 209 7.16 -11.27 -11.53
C PHE A 209 6.49 -12.63 -11.77
N PRO A 210 5.77 -13.20 -10.80
CA PRO A 210 5.06 -14.47 -10.99
C PRO A 210 3.83 -14.28 -11.89
N PRO A 211 3.38 -15.31 -12.65
CA PRO A 211 2.15 -15.26 -13.42
C PRO A 211 0.93 -15.16 -12.49
N MET A 212 -0.21 -14.73 -13.04
CA MET A 212 -1.49 -14.85 -12.35
C MET A 212 -1.79 -16.30 -11.98
N ARG A 213 -2.59 -16.47 -10.98
CA ARG A 213 -3.12 -17.77 -10.55
C ARG A 213 -4.44 -17.63 -9.81
#